data_e835b28f66a917f4698d3e0599de5699
#
_entry.id   e835b28f66a917f4698d3e0599de5699
#
_cell.length_a   1.000
_cell.length_b   1.000
_cell.length_c   1.000
_cell.angle_alpha   90.00
_cell.angle_beta   90.00
_cell.angle_gamma   90.00
#
_symmetry.space_group_name_H-M   'P 1'
#
loop_
_entity.id
_entity.type
_entity.pdbx_description
1 polymer ?
#
loop_
_entity_poly.entity_id
_entity_poly.type
_entity_poly.pdbx_seq_one_letter_code
_entity_poly.pdbx_strand_id
1 'polypeptide(L)'
;MSTSFSKSVSFDTVIPRGYNNSGIRAHAPPPLKFRRKEIAMPNIIEISDFTLPELDVFARLTEAQLRNRLEPEKGIFIAESPKVIDRALDAGCEPLSLLMERRQIDGQARDILARCGQVPVYTADRDLLAGLTGFELTRGILCAMRRPRLPGVEELCAGARRVAVLEGIVDHTNVGAIFRSAAALHMDAVLVTPTCCDPLYRRAARVSMGTVFQIPWTRIGSDPSEWPHPGLDRLRALGFRTAAMALSDDSISIEDPQLMAEEKLAIVLGTEGDGLSPRTIAGCDYTVRIPMSHGVDSLNVAAASAVAFWQLRAR
;
A
#
# COMPACT_ATOMS: atom_id res chain seq x y z
N MET A 1 -49.01 1.19 21.04
CA MET A 1 -48.44 0.34 22.12
C MET A 1 -47.05 -0.09 21.71
N SER A 2 -46.10 0.48 22.38
CA SER A 2 -44.66 0.35 22.16
C SER A 2 -44.12 -0.80 23.02
N THR A 3 -43.28 -1.67 22.46
CA THR A 3 -42.41 -2.51 23.30
C THR A 3 -41.05 -2.67 22.59
N SER A 4 -40.10 -1.94 23.11
CA SER A 4 -38.68 -2.02 22.91
C SER A 4 -38.14 -3.31 23.57
N PHE A 5 -37.30 -4.10 22.84
CA PHE A 5 -36.47 -5.14 23.43
C PHE A 5 -35.01 -4.84 23.14
N SER A 6 -34.34 -4.32 24.15
CA SER A 6 -32.90 -4.25 24.27
C SER A 6 -32.39 -5.61 24.79
N LYS A 7 -31.51 -6.31 24.04
CA LYS A 7 -30.75 -7.44 24.57
C LYS A 7 -29.26 -7.03 24.63
N SER A 8 -28.83 -6.80 25.88
CA SER A 8 -27.39 -6.74 26.23
C SER A 8 -26.85 -8.16 26.29
N VAL A 9 -25.77 -8.44 25.56
CA VAL A 9 -25.01 -9.68 25.65
C VAL A 9 -23.78 -9.40 26.53
N SER A 10 -23.77 -9.99 27.75
CA SER A 10 -22.59 -10.01 28.63
C SER A 10 -21.74 -11.22 28.28
N PHE A 11 -20.42 -11.01 28.06
CA PHE A 11 -19.45 -12.07 27.95
C PHE A 11 -18.88 -12.37 29.35
N ASP A 12 -19.29 -13.49 29.92
CA ASP A 12 -18.66 -14.05 31.12
C ASP A 12 -17.37 -14.79 30.72
N THR A 13 -16.26 -14.29 31.23
CA THR A 13 -14.95 -14.92 31.08
C THR A 13 -14.82 -16.01 32.15
N VAL A 14 -14.85 -17.28 31.73
CA VAL A 14 -14.59 -18.43 32.60
C VAL A 14 -13.07 -18.60 32.80
N ILE A 15 -12.60 -18.41 34.03
CA ILE A 15 -11.23 -18.71 34.44
C ILE A 15 -11.19 -20.13 34.99
N PRO A 16 -10.33 -21.05 34.49
CA PRO A 16 -10.17 -22.35 35.11
C PRO A 16 -9.31 -22.26 36.38
N ARG A 17 -9.82 -22.75 37.48
CA ARG A 17 -9.05 -23.00 38.72
C ARG A 17 -8.21 -24.26 38.53
N GLY A 18 -6.88 -24.13 38.65
CA GLY A 18 -5.95 -25.25 38.80
C GLY A 18 -4.98 -24.98 39.96
N TYR A 19 -4.97 -25.89 40.90
CA TYR A 19 -4.14 -25.91 42.10
C TYR A 19 -2.64 -26.00 41.77
N ASN A 20 -1.75 -25.29 42.52
CA ASN A 20 -0.73 -25.98 43.31
C ASN A 20 -0.08 -25.08 44.40
N ASN A 21 0.07 -25.68 45.53
CA ASN A 21 0.58 -25.12 46.75
C ASN A 21 2.10 -25.41 46.82
N SER A 22 2.94 -24.40 46.58
CA SER A 22 4.34 -24.40 47.02
C SER A 22 4.78 -22.96 47.26
N GLY A 23 5.06 -22.66 48.54
CA GLY A 23 5.34 -21.31 49.04
C GLY A 23 6.66 -20.74 48.52
N ILE A 24 6.59 -20.01 47.41
CA ILE A 24 7.64 -19.09 46.98
C ILE A 24 7.00 -17.71 46.92
N ARG A 25 7.42 -16.82 47.81
CA ARG A 25 7.07 -15.39 47.70
C ARG A 25 7.64 -14.85 46.39
N ALA A 26 6.82 -14.79 45.36
CA ALA A 26 7.13 -14.05 44.17
C ALA A 26 7.19 -12.55 44.52
N HIS A 27 8.37 -11.96 44.49
CA HIS A 27 8.52 -10.52 44.47
C HIS A 27 7.83 -10.00 43.21
N ALA A 28 6.74 -9.25 43.37
CA ALA A 28 6.12 -8.52 42.26
C ALA A 28 7.19 -7.60 41.62
N PRO A 29 7.35 -7.62 40.29
CA PRO A 29 8.25 -6.68 39.65
C PRO A 29 7.80 -5.26 39.95
N PRO A 30 8.73 -4.31 40.11
CA PRO A 30 8.39 -2.92 40.36
C PRO A 30 7.51 -2.39 39.19
N PRO A 31 6.54 -1.51 39.48
CA PRO A 31 5.66 -0.97 38.42
C PRO A 31 6.53 -0.30 37.37
N LEU A 32 6.37 -0.74 36.13
CA LEU A 32 6.97 -0.09 34.97
C LEU A 32 6.56 1.40 35.02
N LYS A 33 7.50 2.27 35.36
CA LYS A 33 7.32 3.70 35.23
C LYS A 33 7.22 3.99 33.73
N PHE A 34 5.99 4.00 33.20
CA PHE A 34 5.74 4.66 31.90
C PHE A 34 6.22 6.11 32.03
N ARG A 35 7.41 6.38 31.52
CA ARG A 35 7.80 7.75 31.22
C ARG A 35 6.73 8.27 30.28
N ARG A 36 5.87 9.17 30.75
CA ARG A 36 5.10 10.03 29.87
C ARG A 36 6.13 10.72 28.96
N LYS A 37 6.23 10.28 27.69
CA LYS A 37 6.91 11.09 26.68
C LYS A 37 6.21 12.43 26.74
N GLU A 38 6.93 13.48 27.12
CA GLU A 38 6.44 14.85 26.94
C GLU A 38 6.00 14.92 25.48
N ILE A 39 4.70 15.12 25.26
CA ILE A 39 4.16 15.33 23.92
C ILE A 39 4.67 16.72 23.54
N ALA A 40 5.72 16.74 22.73
CA ALA A 40 6.25 17.98 22.19
C ALA A 40 5.11 18.67 21.43
N MET A 41 4.85 19.94 21.73
CA MET A 41 3.81 20.71 21.05
C MET A 41 4.15 20.77 19.57
N PRO A 42 3.21 20.49 18.66
CA PRO A 42 3.44 20.56 17.22
C PRO A 42 3.85 21.99 16.81
N ASN A 43 4.77 22.11 15.85
CA ASN A 43 5.21 23.39 15.30
C ASN A 43 4.17 23.90 14.29
N ILE A 44 3.13 24.59 14.77
CA ILE A 44 2.02 25.08 13.94
C ILE A 44 2.38 26.42 13.33
N ILE A 45 2.29 26.50 12.00
CA ILE A 45 2.61 27.67 11.19
C ILE A 45 1.36 28.05 10.40
N GLU A 46 0.80 29.21 10.70
CA GLU A 46 -0.33 29.74 9.94
C GLU A 46 0.13 30.34 8.62
N ILE A 47 -0.48 29.89 7.51
CA ILE A 47 -0.15 30.35 6.18
C ILE A 47 -1.01 31.56 5.84
N SER A 48 -0.37 32.64 5.46
CA SER A 48 -0.99 33.82 4.84
C SER A 48 -0.46 34.09 3.43
N ASP A 49 0.64 33.44 3.05
CA ASP A 49 1.33 33.61 1.78
C ASP A 49 1.55 32.23 1.11
N PHE A 50 1.09 32.12 -0.14
CA PHE A 50 1.25 30.91 -0.96
C PHE A 50 2.63 30.78 -1.58
N THR A 51 3.44 31.82 -1.57
CA THR A 51 4.74 31.84 -2.25
C THR A 51 5.84 31.16 -1.44
N LEU A 52 5.55 30.71 -0.23
CA LEU A 52 6.51 30.02 0.63
C LEU A 52 7.07 28.76 -0.07
N PRO A 53 8.40 28.66 -0.26
CA PRO A 53 9.03 27.52 -0.92
C PRO A 53 8.75 26.19 -0.23
N GLU A 54 8.54 26.20 1.09
CA GLU A 54 8.24 25.02 1.90
C GLU A 54 6.90 24.35 1.52
N LEU A 55 6.01 25.10 0.84
CA LEU A 55 4.72 24.61 0.36
C LEU A 55 4.80 23.96 -1.02
N ASP A 56 5.93 24.07 -1.72
CA ASP A 56 6.11 23.54 -3.08
C ASP A 56 5.84 22.03 -3.14
N VAL A 57 6.25 21.30 -2.12
CA VAL A 57 6.03 19.86 -2.00
C VAL A 57 4.56 19.45 -2.06
N PHE A 58 3.65 20.34 -1.66
CA PHE A 58 2.21 20.07 -1.62
C PHE A 58 1.46 20.56 -2.87
N ALA A 59 2.00 21.54 -3.59
CA ALA A 59 1.26 22.29 -4.60
C ALA A 59 1.96 22.41 -5.96
N ARG A 60 3.28 22.60 -6.00
CA ARG A 60 4.02 22.96 -7.21
C ARG A 60 4.91 21.87 -7.77
N LEU A 61 5.41 20.95 -6.92
CA LEU A 61 6.25 19.86 -7.39
C LEU A 61 5.39 18.73 -7.95
N THR A 62 5.76 18.25 -9.13
CA THR A 62 5.16 17.06 -9.72
C THR A 62 5.60 15.79 -8.95
N GLU A 63 4.82 14.72 -9.09
CA GLU A 63 5.14 13.41 -8.51
C GLU A 63 6.53 12.90 -8.96
N ALA A 64 6.95 13.23 -10.19
CA ALA A 64 8.27 12.86 -10.70
C ALA A 64 9.40 13.65 -10.00
N GLN A 65 9.19 14.95 -9.76
CA GLN A 65 10.12 15.78 -9.01
C GLN A 65 10.21 15.34 -7.55
N LEU A 66 9.06 15.09 -6.90
CA LEU A 66 9.02 14.57 -5.52
C LEU A 66 9.75 13.23 -5.38
N ARG A 67 9.59 12.33 -6.37
CA ARG A 67 10.25 11.03 -6.37
C ARG A 67 11.78 11.15 -6.40
N ASN A 68 12.31 12.17 -7.06
CA ASN A 68 13.74 12.46 -7.18
C ASN A 68 14.58 11.21 -7.55
N ARG A 69 14.51 10.79 -8.81
CA ARG A 69 15.24 9.60 -9.28
C ARG A 69 16.76 9.73 -9.25
N LEU A 70 17.26 10.98 -9.32
CA LEU A 70 18.71 11.26 -9.33
C LEU A 70 19.32 11.17 -7.93
N GLU A 71 18.53 11.54 -6.92
CA GLU A 71 18.93 11.48 -5.51
C GLU A 71 17.81 10.78 -4.71
N PRO A 72 17.67 9.45 -4.84
CA PRO A 72 16.53 8.70 -4.26
C PRO A 72 16.38 8.84 -2.75
N GLU A 73 17.48 9.08 -2.03
CA GLU A 73 17.51 9.33 -0.58
C GLU A 73 16.84 10.65 -0.19
N LYS A 74 16.75 11.61 -1.13
CA LYS A 74 16.02 12.87 -0.97
C LYS A 74 14.57 12.78 -1.45
N GLY A 75 14.18 11.65 -2.02
CA GLY A 75 12.85 11.45 -2.55
C GLY A 75 11.75 11.57 -1.49
N ILE A 76 10.63 12.16 -1.88
CA ILE A 76 9.47 12.44 -1.03
C ILE A 76 8.22 11.81 -1.67
N PHE A 77 7.23 11.53 -0.86
CA PHE A 77 5.87 11.24 -1.30
C PHE A 77 4.85 11.97 -0.43
N ILE A 78 3.65 12.17 -0.95
CA ILE A 78 2.56 12.82 -0.23
C ILE A 78 1.55 11.77 0.21
N ALA A 79 1.41 11.59 1.51
CA ALA A 79 0.33 10.81 2.13
C ALA A 79 -0.91 11.70 2.32
N GLU A 80 -2.04 11.30 1.76
CA GLU A 80 -3.32 12.03 1.86
C GLU A 80 -4.33 11.24 2.67
N SER A 81 -4.87 11.82 3.69
CA SER A 81 -5.86 11.36 4.66
C SER A 81 -5.27 10.74 5.94
N PRO A 82 -5.99 10.86 7.08
CA PRO A 82 -5.52 10.31 8.36
C PRO A 82 -5.09 8.85 8.27
N LYS A 83 -5.92 8.00 7.66
CA LYS A 83 -5.65 6.56 7.59
C LYS A 83 -4.40 6.20 6.77
N VAL A 84 -4.15 6.93 5.67
CA VAL A 84 -2.95 6.71 4.84
C VAL A 84 -1.70 7.14 5.59
N ILE A 85 -1.76 8.29 6.28
CA ILE A 85 -0.66 8.82 7.08
C ILE A 85 -0.35 7.86 8.23
N ASP A 86 -1.35 7.40 8.98
CA ASP A 86 -1.15 6.44 10.07
C ASP A 86 -0.44 5.16 9.60
N ARG A 87 -0.88 4.59 8.47
CA ARG A 87 -0.26 3.39 7.90
C ARG A 87 1.18 3.62 7.42
N ALA A 88 1.47 4.81 6.89
CA ALA A 88 2.83 5.18 6.54
C ALA A 88 3.72 5.33 7.80
N LEU A 89 3.21 5.96 8.85
CA LEU A 89 3.90 6.06 10.15
C LEU A 89 4.09 4.68 10.80
N ASP A 90 3.12 3.78 10.71
CA ASP A 90 3.22 2.40 11.19
C ASP A 90 4.32 1.62 10.45
N ALA A 91 4.50 1.91 9.16
CA ALA A 91 5.58 1.34 8.34
C ALA A 91 6.94 2.03 8.55
N GLY A 92 7.04 2.98 9.47
CA GLY A 92 8.30 3.68 9.79
C GLY A 92 8.68 4.80 8.82
N CYS A 93 7.75 5.27 7.98
CA CYS A 93 8.03 6.42 7.11
C CYS A 93 8.23 7.69 7.94
N GLU A 94 9.26 8.45 7.62
CA GLU A 94 9.63 9.70 8.30
C GLU A 94 8.75 10.86 7.80
N PRO A 95 7.95 11.52 8.67
CA PRO A 95 7.23 12.73 8.29
C PRO A 95 8.20 13.91 8.20
N LEU A 96 8.00 14.78 7.21
CA LEU A 96 8.83 15.98 6.98
C LEU A 96 8.04 17.26 7.26
N SER A 97 6.79 17.32 6.84
CA SER A 97 5.88 18.43 7.11
C SER A 97 4.44 18.01 6.88
N LEU A 98 3.49 18.75 7.44
CA LEU A 98 2.05 18.53 7.22
C LEU A 98 1.38 19.80 6.68
N LEU A 99 0.31 19.61 5.92
CA LEU A 99 -0.57 20.68 5.45
C LEU A 99 -2.02 20.28 5.73
N MET A 100 -2.78 21.13 6.44
CA MET A 100 -4.16 20.84 6.82
C MET A 100 -5.00 22.06 7.11
N GLU A 101 -6.32 21.90 7.06
CA GLU A 101 -7.23 22.90 7.59
C GLU A 101 -7.02 23.08 9.12
N ARG A 102 -7.14 24.31 9.61
CA ARG A 102 -7.01 24.64 11.04
C ARG A 102 -7.86 23.75 11.95
N ARG A 103 -9.12 23.49 11.56
CA ARG A 103 -10.05 22.63 12.33
C ARG A 103 -9.59 21.18 12.50
N GLN A 104 -8.64 20.70 11.68
CA GLN A 104 -8.15 19.33 11.77
C GLN A 104 -7.15 19.14 12.92
N ILE A 105 -6.52 20.21 13.38
CA ILE A 105 -5.48 20.15 14.43
C ILE A 105 -6.03 19.49 15.69
N ASP A 106 -7.18 19.96 16.18
CA ASP A 106 -7.84 19.41 17.37
C ASP A 106 -8.81 18.27 17.04
N GLY A 107 -9.00 17.98 15.75
CA GLY A 107 -9.87 16.94 15.21
C GLY A 107 -9.13 15.67 14.81
N GLN A 108 -9.27 15.30 13.53
CA GLN A 108 -8.73 14.04 12.99
C GLN A 108 -7.20 13.98 12.96
N ALA A 109 -6.49 15.13 13.03
CA ALA A 109 -5.02 15.18 13.00
C ALA A 109 -4.38 14.99 14.37
N ARG A 110 -5.12 15.08 15.46
CA ARG A 110 -4.57 15.11 16.82
C ARG A 110 -3.60 13.96 17.11
N ASP A 111 -4.04 12.74 16.83
CA ASP A 111 -3.22 11.54 17.11
C ASP A 111 -2.03 11.42 16.16
N ILE A 112 -2.19 11.87 14.91
CA ILE A 112 -1.12 11.94 13.92
C ILE A 112 -0.06 12.94 14.36
N LEU A 113 -0.45 14.13 14.78
CA LEU A 113 0.47 15.17 15.25
C LEU A 113 1.29 14.71 16.44
N ALA A 114 0.69 13.97 17.38
CA ALA A 114 1.41 13.37 18.50
C ALA A 114 2.49 12.37 18.07
N ARG A 115 2.38 11.77 16.88
CA ARG A 115 3.34 10.83 16.30
C ARG A 115 4.42 11.51 15.46
N CYS A 116 4.12 12.67 14.88
CA CYS A 116 5.02 13.38 13.96
C CYS A 116 6.10 14.24 14.65
N GLY A 117 6.02 14.46 15.96
CA GLY A 117 7.01 15.24 16.71
C GLY A 117 6.95 16.74 16.38
N GLN A 118 8.12 17.36 16.13
CA GLN A 118 8.28 18.80 15.92
C GLN A 118 8.28 19.23 14.44
N VAL A 119 7.80 18.37 13.52
CA VAL A 119 7.78 18.75 12.10
C VAL A 119 6.84 19.95 11.86
N PRO A 120 7.12 20.80 10.86
CA PRO A 120 6.27 21.94 10.53
C PRO A 120 4.85 21.49 10.15
N VAL A 121 3.84 22.14 10.73
CA VAL A 121 2.42 21.92 10.45
C VAL A 121 1.86 23.22 9.87
N TYR A 122 1.77 23.27 8.54
CA TYR A 122 1.20 24.40 7.83
C TYR A 122 -0.31 24.32 7.89
N THR A 123 -0.96 25.43 8.26
CA THR A 123 -2.41 25.48 8.41
C THR A 123 -3.00 26.76 7.86
N ALA A 124 -4.18 26.68 7.31
CA ALA A 124 -4.99 27.80 6.88
C ALA A 124 -6.48 27.41 6.84
N ASP A 125 -7.31 28.37 6.47
CA ASP A 125 -8.71 28.12 6.16
C ASP A 125 -8.86 27.36 4.85
N ARG A 126 -10.02 26.71 4.69
CA ARG A 126 -10.32 25.81 3.57
C ARG A 126 -10.13 26.46 2.21
N ASP A 127 -10.66 27.67 2.02
CA ASP A 127 -10.63 28.36 0.75
C ASP A 127 -9.19 28.74 0.34
N LEU A 128 -8.40 29.13 1.31
CA LEU A 128 -6.99 29.42 1.11
C LEU A 128 -6.22 28.16 0.67
N LEU A 129 -6.45 27.03 1.34
CA LEU A 129 -5.82 25.76 0.98
C LEU A 129 -6.25 25.24 -0.38
N ALA A 130 -7.53 25.40 -0.77
CA ALA A 130 -8.01 25.03 -2.09
C ALA A 130 -7.33 25.85 -3.20
N GLY A 131 -7.12 27.16 -2.96
CA GLY A 131 -6.36 28.02 -3.85
C GLY A 131 -4.91 27.59 -4.02
N LEU A 132 -4.24 27.16 -2.93
CA LEU A 132 -2.86 26.67 -2.96
C LEU A 132 -2.71 25.35 -3.71
N THR A 133 -3.54 24.36 -3.40
CA THR A 133 -3.40 23.00 -3.93
C THR A 133 -4.06 22.79 -5.28
N GLY A 134 -4.89 23.74 -5.73
CA GLY A 134 -5.70 23.63 -6.95
C GLY A 134 -6.86 22.63 -6.85
N PHE A 135 -7.14 22.11 -5.65
CA PHE A 135 -8.27 21.21 -5.37
C PHE A 135 -8.69 21.30 -3.90
N GLU A 136 -9.94 20.99 -3.62
CA GLU A 136 -10.40 20.90 -2.23
C GLU A 136 -9.73 19.71 -1.51
N LEU A 137 -9.17 19.96 -0.33
CA LEU A 137 -8.67 18.93 0.58
C LEU A 137 -9.84 18.16 1.22
N THR A 138 -10.56 17.38 0.42
CA THR A 138 -11.77 16.66 0.85
C THR A 138 -11.55 15.74 2.06
N ARG A 139 -10.32 15.32 2.29
CA ARG A 139 -9.91 14.50 3.44
C ARG A 139 -9.02 15.26 4.44
N GLY A 140 -8.83 16.53 4.23
CA GLY A 140 -8.38 17.54 5.19
C GLY A 140 -6.91 17.54 5.60
N ILE A 141 -6.11 16.50 5.31
CA ILE A 141 -4.72 16.39 5.78
C ILE A 141 -3.83 15.81 4.69
N LEU A 142 -2.71 16.53 4.41
CA LEU A 142 -1.57 16.03 3.63
C LEU A 142 -0.35 15.93 4.54
N CYS A 143 0.47 14.91 4.33
CA CYS A 143 1.78 14.77 4.98
C CYS A 143 2.84 14.48 3.91
N ALA A 144 3.84 15.34 3.82
CA ALA A 144 5.04 15.09 3.06
C ALA A 144 5.94 14.15 3.89
N MET A 145 6.33 13.05 3.31
CA MET A 145 7.11 12.01 3.97
C MET A 145 8.30 11.58 3.11
N ARG A 146 9.40 11.21 3.74
CA ARG A 146 10.55 10.65 3.05
C ARG A 146 10.21 9.29 2.46
N ARG A 147 10.64 9.05 1.23
CA ARG A 147 10.44 7.74 0.58
C ARG A 147 11.23 6.66 1.33
N PRO A 148 10.61 5.53 1.65
CA PRO A 148 11.33 4.42 2.25
C PRO A 148 12.29 3.80 1.23
N ARG A 149 13.39 3.23 1.72
CA ARG A 149 14.25 2.37 0.92
C ARG A 149 13.50 1.06 0.62
N LEU A 150 13.43 0.71 -0.65
CA LEU A 150 12.80 -0.55 -1.05
C LEU A 150 13.78 -1.72 -0.90
N PRO A 151 13.32 -2.91 -0.53
CA PRO A 151 14.14 -4.13 -0.47
C PRO A 151 14.57 -4.56 -1.88
N GLY A 152 15.58 -5.40 -1.98
CA GLY A 152 15.91 -6.11 -3.21
C GLY A 152 14.85 -7.15 -3.57
N VAL A 153 14.79 -7.57 -4.84
CA VAL A 153 13.83 -8.58 -5.30
C VAL A 153 14.05 -9.92 -4.58
N GLU A 154 15.30 -10.31 -4.40
CA GLU A 154 15.69 -11.56 -3.72
C GLU A 154 15.26 -11.54 -2.25
N GLU A 155 15.51 -10.43 -1.57
CA GLU A 155 15.12 -10.23 -0.18
C GLU A 155 13.60 -10.28 -0.02
N LEU A 156 12.88 -9.59 -0.90
CA LEU A 156 11.42 -9.53 -0.91
C LEU A 156 10.80 -10.91 -1.13
N CYS A 157 11.38 -11.69 -2.04
CA CYS A 157 10.83 -12.98 -2.48
C CYS A 157 11.32 -14.20 -1.69
N ALA A 158 12.25 -14.03 -0.72
CA ALA A 158 12.91 -15.13 -0.03
C ALA A 158 11.93 -16.12 0.63
N GLY A 159 10.84 -15.63 1.25
CA GLY A 159 9.81 -16.45 1.89
C GLY A 159 8.46 -16.44 1.15
N ALA A 160 8.38 -15.73 0.03
CA ALA A 160 7.13 -15.53 -0.68
C ALA A 160 6.71 -16.77 -1.47
N ARG A 161 5.42 -17.08 -1.45
CA ARG A 161 4.78 -18.16 -2.24
C ARG A 161 3.89 -17.59 -3.34
N ARG A 162 3.31 -16.42 -3.13
CA ARG A 162 2.40 -15.75 -4.08
C ARG A 162 2.83 -14.31 -4.25
N VAL A 163 3.29 -13.96 -5.44
CA VAL A 163 3.67 -12.57 -5.77
C VAL A 163 2.85 -12.06 -6.94
N ALA A 164 2.47 -10.79 -6.90
CA ALA A 164 1.84 -10.11 -8.02
C ALA A 164 2.92 -9.32 -8.78
N VAL A 165 2.90 -9.39 -10.11
CA VAL A 165 3.78 -8.60 -10.97
C VAL A 165 2.91 -7.68 -11.83
N LEU A 166 3.16 -6.37 -11.76
CA LEU A 166 2.41 -5.36 -12.48
C LEU A 166 3.22 -4.86 -13.67
N GLU A 167 2.80 -5.23 -14.90
CA GLU A 167 3.47 -4.82 -16.13
C GLU A 167 2.84 -3.57 -16.70
N GLY A 168 3.59 -2.46 -16.68
CA GLY A 168 3.24 -1.25 -17.42
C GLY A 168 1.94 -0.55 -16.99
N ILE A 169 1.38 -0.88 -15.85
CA ILE A 169 0.11 -0.27 -15.39
C ILE A 169 0.39 1.18 -14.98
N VAL A 170 -0.11 2.13 -15.80
CA VAL A 170 0.15 3.56 -15.63
C VAL A 170 -0.94 4.30 -14.86
N ASP A 171 -2.17 3.75 -14.81
CA ASP A 171 -3.26 4.36 -14.04
C ASP A 171 -3.06 4.16 -12.53
N HIS A 172 -2.93 5.27 -11.83
CA HIS A 172 -2.71 5.30 -10.38
C HIS A 172 -3.87 4.67 -9.58
N THR A 173 -5.10 4.72 -10.13
CA THR A 173 -6.27 4.15 -9.48
C THR A 173 -6.20 2.63 -9.53
N ASN A 174 -5.83 2.06 -10.67
CA ASN A 174 -5.66 0.62 -10.81
C ASN A 174 -4.52 0.10 -9.92
N VAL A 175 -3.36 0.76 -9.93
CA VAL A 175 -2.25 0.36 -9.05
C VAL A 175 -2.69 0.39 -7.58
N GLY A 176 -3.33 1.47 -7.14
CA GLY A 176 -3.84 1.57 -5.77
C GLY A 176 -4.85 0.48 -5.40
N ALA A 177 -5.77 0.15 -6.31
CA ALA A 177 -6.78 -0.88 -6.10
C ALA A 177 -6.16 -2.29 -6.08
N ILE A 178 -5.17 -2.57 -6.96
CA ILE A 178 -4.44 -3.83 -6.97
C ILE A 178 -3.66 -4.02 -5.67
N PHE A 179 -2.96 -3.00 -5.17
CA PHE A 179 -2.26 -3.06 -3.87
C PHE A 179 -3.24 -3.35 -2.72
N ARG A 180 -4.43 -2.77 -2.77
CA ARG A 180 -5.47 -3.04 -1.77
C ARG A 180 -5.96 -4.48 -1.84
N SER A 181 -6.19 -5.01 -3.03
CA SER A 181 -6.59 -6.41 -3.24
C SER A 181 -5.48 -7.38 -2.84
N ALA A 182 -4.22 -7.10 -3.21
CA ALA A 182 -3.06 -7.91 -2.86
C ALA A 182 -2.90 -8.04 -1.34
N ALA A 183 -2.95 -6.91 -0.62
CA ALA A 183 -2.86 -6.91 0.84
C ALA A 183 -4.04 -7.65 1.52
N ALA A 184 -5.25 -7.57 0.93
CA ALA A 184 -6.45 -8.21 1.50
C ALA A 184 -6.54 -9.71 1.18
N LEU A 185 -5.97 -10.17 0.07
CA LEU A 185 -6.18 -11.50 -0.51
C LEU A 185 -4.92 -12.38 -0.48
N HIS A 186 -4.08 -12.19 0.54
CA HIS A 186 -2.95 -13.06 0.86
C HIS A 186 -1.87 -13.16 -0.22
N MET A 187 -1.59 -12.06 -0.94
CA MET A 187 -0.35 -11.95 -1.67
C MET A 187 0.79 -11.62 -0.70
N ASP A 188 1.94 -12.26 -0.88
CA ASP A 188 3.11 -12.06 -0.03
C ASP A 188 3.87 -10.79 -0.42
N ALA A 189 3.89 -10.46 -1.72
CA ALA A 189 4.56 -9.29 -2.23
C ALA A 189 3.98 -8.79 -3.56
N VAL A 190 4.33 -7.54 -3.91
CA VAL A 190 4.04 -6.95 -5.23
C VAL A 190 5.34 -6.49 -5.88
N LEU A 191 5.54 -6.88 -7.13
CA LEU A 191 6.63 -6.42 -7.98
C LEU A 191 6.07 -5.50 -9.05
N VAL A 192 6.70 -4.35 -9.28
CA VAL A 192 6.29 -3.41 -10.32
C VAL A 192 7.39 -3.27 -11.36
N THR A 193 7.03 -3.38 -12.65
CA THR A 193 8.02 -3.23 -13.73
C THR A 193 8.48 -1.77 -13.88
N PRO A 194 9.58 -1.51 -14.58
CA PRO A 194 10.11 -0.15 -14.74
C PRO A 194 9.12 0.85 -15.35
N THR A 195 8.24 0.40 -16.24
CA THR A 195 7.23 1.21 -16.94
C THR A 195 5.95 1.42 -16.14
N CYS A 196 5.77 0.70 -15.03
CA CYS A 196 4.62 0.85 -14.16
C CYS A 196 4.68 2.17 -13.38
N CYS A 197 3.51 2.79 -13.13
CA CYS A 197 3.45 3.98 -12.29
C CYS A 197 3.96 3.68 -10.86
N ASP A 198 4.30 4.73 -10.15
CA ASP A 198 4.85 4.58 -8.79
C ASP A 198 3.74 4.35 -7.77
N PRO A 199 3.78 3.27 -6.98
CA PRO A 199 2.76 2.98 -5.95
C PRO A 199 2.67 4.05 -4.86
N LEU A 200 3.73 4.84 -4.63
CA LEU A 200 3.73 5.93 -3.65
C LEU A 200 3.25 7.26 -4.22
N TYR A 201 2.86 7.34 -5.48
CA TYR A 201 2.19 8.53 -5.98
C TYR A 201 0.90 8.76 -5.19
N ARG A 202 0.64 10.02 -4.86
CA ARG A 202 -0.44 10.44 -3.95
C ARG A 202 -1.77 9.74 -4.23
N ARG A 203 -2.19 9.70 -5.51
CA ARG A 203 -3.45 9.07 -5.91
C ARG A 203 -3.44 7.55 -5.68
N ALA A 204 -2.35 6.86 -6.01
CA ALA A 204 -2.22 5.42 -5.81
C ALA A 204 -2.23 5.06 -4.31
N ALA A 205 -1.43 5.74 -3.50
CA ALA A 205 -1.41 5.57 -2.05
C ALA A 205 -2.78 5.83 -1.41
N ARG A 206 -3.50 6.87 -1.88
CA ARG A 206 -4.85 7.20 -1.42
C ARG A 206 -5.87 6.12 -1.78
N VAL A 207 -5.90 5.67 -3.03
CA VAL A 207 -6.83 4.62 -3.50
C VAL A 207 -6.56 3.30 -2.80
N SER A 208 -5.30 2.97 -2.57
CA SER A 208 -4.94 1.79 -1.76
C SER A 208 -5.40 1.90 -0.31
N MET A 209 -5.88 3.06 0.13
CA MET A 209 -6.15 3.35 1.55
C MET A 209 -4.90 3.16 2.44
N GLY A 210 -3.69 3.28 1.86
CA GLY A 210 -2.41 3.07 2.53
C GLY A 210 -1.98 1.61 2.65
N THR A 211 -2.65 0.65 1.99
CA THR A 211 -2.17 -0.75 1.99
C THR A 211 -0.84 -0.91 1.27
N VAL A 212 -0.44 0.06 0.44
CA VAL A 212 0.91 0.14 -0.14
C VAL A 212 2.03 0.12 0.92
N PHE A 213 1.73 0.48 2.16
CA PHE A 213 2.65 0.41 3.30
C PHE A 213 2.50 -0.88 4.11
N GLN A 214 1.51 -1.72 3.82
CA GLN A 214 1.21 -2.94 4.57
C GLN A 214 1.65 -4.21 3.84
N ILE A 215 1.72 -4.18 2.50
CA ILE A 215 2.24 -5.27 1.69
C ILE A 215 3.64 -4.92 1.19
N PRO A 216 4.63 -5.80 1.35
CA PRO A 216 5.97 -5.58 0.82
C PRO A 216 5.94 -5.44 -0.71
N TRP A 217 6.74 -4.51 -1.25
CA TRP A 217 6.84 -4.36 -2.69
C TRP A 217 8.20 -3.78 -3.10
N THR A 218 8.58 -4.03 -4.35
CA THR A 218 9.76 -3.42 -4.96
C THR A 218 9.63 -3.35 -6.49
N ARG A 219 10.63 -2.77 -7.16
CA ARG A 219 10.71 -2.79 -8.62
C ARG A 219 11.51 -4.00 -9.11
N ILE A 220 10.95 -4.70 -10.09
CA ILE A 220 11.67 -5.74 -10.81
C ILE A 220 12.35 -5.12 -12.03
N GLY A 221 13.56 -4.65 -11.80
CA GLY A 221 14.33 -3.87 -12.76
C GLY A 221 14.20 -2.35 -12.58
N SER A 222 15.19 -1.61 -13.07
CA SER A 222 15.30 -0.16 -13.07
C SER A 222 15.11 0.45 -14.45
N ASP A 223 15.43 -0.32 -15.49
CA ASP A 223 15.32 0.04 -16.90
C ASP A 223 14.31 -0.84 -17.64
N PRO A 224 13.56 -0.31 -18.62
CA PRO A 224 12.59 -1.09 -19.41
C PRO A 224 13.18 -2.34 -20.09
N SER A 225 14.47 -2.35 -20.42
CA SER A 225 15.14 -3.51 -21.01
C SER A 225 15.30 -4.70 -20.04
N GLU A 226 15.13 -4.47 -18.74
CA GLU A 226 15.20 -5.52 -17.71
C GLU A 226 13.90 -6.32 -17.58
N TRP A 227 12.87 -5.99 -18.39
CA TRP A 227 11.60 -6.72 -18.51
C TRP A 227 11.23 -6.92 -19.99
N PRO A 228 10.64 -8.09 -20.41
CA PRO A 228 10.23 -9.19 -19.54
C PRO A 228 11.31 -10.23 -19.22
N HIS A 229 12.18 -10.57 -20.17
CA HIS A 229 13.05 -11.75 -20.04
C HIS A 229 13.98 -11.73 -18.81
N PRO A 230 14.79 -10.70 -18.55
CA PRO A 230 15.64 -10.69 -17.37
C PRO A 230 14.82 -10.79 -16.06
N GLY A 231 13.67 -10.15 -16.01
CA GLY A 231 12.78 -10.21 -14.85
C GLY A 231 12.14 -11.57 -14.64
N LEU A 232 11.65 -12.21 -15.70
CA LEU A 232 11.06 -13.55 -15.65
C LEU A 232 12.13 -14.62 -15.28
N ASP A 233 13.33 -14.52 -15.84
CA ASP A 233 14.43 -15.42 -15.50
C ASP A 233 14.85 -15.29 -14.03
N ARG A 234 14.82 -14.06 -13.50
CA ARG A 234 15.07 -13.79 -12.07
C ARG A 234 14.02 -14.46 -11.19
N LEU A 235 12.73 -14.37 -11.56
CA LEU A 235 11.64 -15.05 -10.84
C LEU A 235 11.79 -16.58 -10.87
N ARG A 236 12.16 -17.15 -12.01
CA ARG A 236 12.41 -18.61 -12.12
C ARG A 236 13.60 -19.04 -11.26
N ALA A 237 14.68 -18.25 -11.23
CA ALA A 237 15.83 -18.52 -10.37
C ALA A 237 15.46 -18.51 -8.87
N LEU A 238 14.41 -17.75 -8.49
CA LEU A 238 13.85 -17.72 -7.15
C LEU A 238 12.80 -18.82 -6.88
N GLY A 239 12.60 -19.71 -7.87
CA GLY A 239 11.72 -20.87 -7.78
C GLY A 239 10.25 -20.60 -8.13
N PHE A 240 9.91 -19.42 -8.66
CA PHE A 240 8.53 -19.12 -9.07
C PHE A 240 8.22 -19.70 -10.46
N ARG A 241 7.03 -20.29 -10.59
CA ARG A 241 6.34 -20.39 -11.87
C ARG A 241 5.64 -19.06 -12.16
N THR A 242 5.53 -18.72 -13.43
CA THR A 242 4.97 -17.43 -13.87
C THR A 242 3.67 -17.64 -14.63
N ALA A 243 2.61 -16.93 -14.23
CA ALA A 243 1.28 -17.01 -14.81
C ALA A 243 0.87 -15.66 -15.42
N ALA A 244 0.88 -15.56 -16.75
CA ALA A 244 0.40 -14.38 -17.48
C ALA A 244 -1.13 -14.35 -17.48
N MET A 245 -1.74 -13.33 -16.87
CA MET A 245 -3.19 -13.12 -16.94
C MET A 245 -3.54 -12.52 -18.30
N ALA A 246 -3.86 -13.38 -19.26
CA ALA A 246 -4.12 -12.99 -20.64
C ALA A 246 -5.11 -13.96 -21.31
N LEU A 247 -5.81 -13.45 -22.33
CA LEU A 247 -6.64 -14.25 -23.21
C LEU A 247 -5.83 -14.64 -24.45
N SER A 248 -5.61 -15.93 -24.65
CA SER A 248 -5.02 -16.51 -25.86
C SER A 248 -5.64 -17.88 -26.14
N ASP A 249 -5.44 -18.41 -27.34
CA ASP A 249 -6.06 -19.69 -27.78
C ASP A 249 -5.60 -20.85 -26.88
N ASP A 250 -4.39 -20.82 -26.38
CA ASP A 250 -3.76 -21.81 -25.51
C ASP A 250 -3.89 -21.53 -24.01
N SER A 251 -4.65 -20.49 -23.62
CA SER A 251 -4.80 -20.14 -22.21
C SER A 251 -5.60 -21.18 -21.45
N ILE A 252 -5.10 -21.56 -20.26
CA ILE A 252 -5.81 -22.44 -19.30
C ILE A 252 -6.75 -21.63 -18.42
N SER A 253 -7.76 -22.29 -17.85
CA SER A 253 -8.65 -21.66 -16.88
C SER A 253 -7.91 -21.32 -15.58
N ILE A 254 -8.26 -20.21 -14.97
CA ILE A 254 -7.77 -19.86 -13.61
C ILE A 254 -8.16 -20.91 -12.55
N GLU A 255 -9.13 -21.77 -12.86
CA GLU A 255 -9.59 -22.86 -12.00
C GLU A 255 -8.75 -24.13 -12.17
N ASP A 256 -7.79 -24.14 -13.10
CA ASP A 256 -6.95 -25.31 -13.35
C ASP A 256 -6.19 -25.73 -12.09
N PRO A 257 -6.31 -27.00 -11.65
CA PRO A 257 -5.67 -27.49 -10.45
C PRO A 257 -4.14 -27.36 -10.44
N GLN A 258 -3.49 -27.34 -11.62
CA GLN A 258 -2.03 -27.16 -11.72
C GLN A 258 -1.59 -25.85 -11.11
N LEU A 259 -2.32 -24.76 -11.35
CA LEU A 259 -2.00 -23.44 -10.80
C LEU A 259 -2.04 -23.43 -9.26
N MET A 260 -3.01 -24.18 -8.71
CA MET A 260 -3.16 -24.28 -7.26
C MET A 260 -2.11 -25.18 -6.60
N ALA A 261 -1.55 -26.13 -7.36
CA ALA A 261 -0.51 -27.04 -6.90
C ALA A 261 0.90 -26.40 -6.89
N GLU A 262 1.08 -25.30 -7.62
CA GLU A 262 2.39 -24.61 -7.63
C GLU A 262 2.77 -24.10 -6.24
N GLU A 263 3.96 -24.48 -5.78
CA GLU A 263 4.48 -24.04 -4.50
C GLU A 263 4.69 -22.53 -4.49
N LYS A 264 5.31 -21.99 -5.55
CA LYS A 264 5.55 -20.57 -5.75
C LYS A 264 4.98 -20.12 -7.09
N LEU A 265 4.11 -19.11 -7.07
CA LEU A 265 3.47 -18.58 -8.27
C LEU A 265 3.57 -17.06 -8.33
N ALA A 266 4.08 -16.55 -9.46
CA ALA A 266 4.09 -15.12 -9.79
C ALA A 266 2.95 -14.84 -10.79
N ILE A 267 1.99 -14.02 -10.38
CA ILE A 267 0.80 -13.65 -11.15
C ILE A 267 1.09 -12.33 -11.87
N VAL A 268 1.23 -12.38 -13.20
CA VAL A 268 1.59 -11.23 -14.03
C VAL A 268 0.33 -10.59 -14.59
N LEU A 269 0.14 -9.30 -14.31
CA LEU A 269 -1.01 -8.48 -14.70
C LEU A 269 -0.56 -7.36 -15.63
N GLY A 270 -1.25 -7.19 -16.76
CA GLY A 270 -0.96 -6.19 -17.79
C GLY A 270 -1.81 -4.93 -17.69
N THR A 271 -1.65 -4.05 -18.68
CA THR A 271 -2.40 -2.79 -18.79
C THR A 271 -3.87 -3.03 -19.15
N GLU A 272 -4.70 -2.00 -18.96
CA GLU A 272 -6.03 -1.95 -19.58
C GLU A 272 -5.89 -1.66 -21.09
N GLY A 273 -6.65 -2.37 -21.89
CA GLY A 273 -6.64 -2.27 -23.35
C GLY A 273 -5.63 -3.21 -23.99
N ASP A 274 -4.34 -2.90 -23.93
CA ASP A 274 -3.31 -3.71 -24.60
C ASP A 274 -2.94 -5.01 -23.84
N GLY A 275 -3.27 -5.10 -22.56
CA GLY A 275 -2.96 -6.27 -21.74
C GLY A 275 -1.47 -6.44 -21.46
N LEU A 276 -1.00 -7.66 -21.47
CA LEU A 276 0.41 -8.04 -21.38
C LEU A 276 1.09 -8.01 -22.74
N SER A 277 2.38 -7.69 -22.79
CA SER A 277 3.15 -7.76 -24.02
C SER A 277 3.20 -9.20 -24.56
N PRO A 278 3.20 -9.41 -25.90
CA PRO A 278 3.35 -10.75 -26.48
C PRO A 278 4.63 -11.48 -26.01
N ARG A 279 5.69 -10.71 -25.74
CA ARG A 279 6.95 -11.25 -25.19
C ARG A 279 6.80 -11.75 -23.75
N THR A 280 6.01 -11.06 -22.96
CA THR A 280 5.69 -11.47 -21.58
C THR A 280 4.85 -12.74 -21.59
N ILE A 281 3.79 -12.79 -22.41
CA ILE A 281 2.94 -13.97 -22.55
C ILE A 281 3.76 -15.18 -22.97
N ALA A 282 4.54 -15.07 -24.04
CA ALA A 282 5.40 -16.14 -24.55
C ALA A 282 6.51 -16.54 -23.56
N GLY A 283 6.92 -15.63 -22.69
CA GLY A 283 7.95 -15.86 -21.69
C GLY A 283 7.46 -16.46 -20.38
N CYS A 284 6.17 -16.47 -20.09
CA CYS A 284 5.59 -17.06 -18.88
C CYS A 284 5.42 -18.59 -18.99
N ASP A 285 5.37 -19.27 -17.85
CA ASP A 285 5.15 -20.72 -17.79
C ASP A 285 3.69 -21.09 -18.09
N TYR A 286 2.75 -20.20 -17.76
CA TYR A 286 1.32 -20.36 -17.99
C TYR A 286 0.72 -19.09 -18.58
N THR A 287 -0.21 -19.25 -19.53
CA THR A 287 -1.16 -18.22 -19.91
C THR A 287 -2.51 -18.57 -19.31
N VAL A 288 -3.08 -17.66 -18.52
CA VAL A 288 -4.23 -17.94 -17.66
C VAL A 288 -5.37 -16.98 -17.97
N ARG A 289 -6.57 -17.53 -18.24
CA ARG A 289 -7.79 -16.74 -18.44
C ARG A 289 -8.77 -16.91 -17.29
N ILE A 290 -9.49 -15.84 -17.00
CA ILE A 290 -10.70 -15.90 -16.18
C ILE A 290 -11.86 -16.26 -17.11
N PRO A 291 -12.56 -17.40 -16.92
CA PRO A 291 -13.74 -17.74 -17.74
C PRO A 291 -14.82 -16.67 -17.61
N MET A 292 -15.29 -16.15 -18.73
CA MET A 292 -16.30 -15.08 -18.79
C MET A 292 -17.53 -15.50 -19.58
N SER A 293 -18.64 -14.80 -19.38
CA SER A 293 -19.91 -15.03 -20.03
C SER A 293 -20.28 -13.89 -20.97
N HIS A 294 -21.27 -14.10 -21.83
CA HIS A 294 -21.89 -13.06 -22.69
C HIS A 294 -20.94 -12.37 -23.69
N GLY A 295 -19.85 -13.02 -24.09
CA GLY A 295 -18.88 -12.45 -25.03
C GLY A 295 -18.05 -11.28 -24.44
N VAL A 296 -17.96 -11.20 -23.10
CA VAL A 296 -17.05 -10.24 -22.46
C VAL A 296 -15.64 -10.82 -22.50
N ASP A 297 -14.68 -10.06 -23.04
CA ASP A 297 -13.31 -10.53 -23.26
C ASP A 297 -12.38 -10.19 -22.08
N SER A 298 -12.65 -9.12 -21.33
CA SER A 298 -11.77 -8.65 -20.27
C SER A 298 -12.52 -8.00 -19.12
N LEU A 299 -11.86 -7.93 -17.96
CA LEU A 299 -12.24 -7.14 -16.80
C LEU A 299 -11.24 -6.00 -16.65
N ASN A 300 -11.67 -4.90 -16.01
CA ASN A 300 -10.73 -3.92 -15.47
C ASN A 300 -9.63 -4.66 -14.68
N VAL A 301 -8.37 -4.27 -14.85
CA VAL A 301 -7.22 -4.99 -14.29
C VAL A 301 -7.26 -5.10 -12.76
N ALA A 302 -7.82 -4.11 -12.07
CA ALA A 302 -7.98 -4.18 -10.61
C ALA A 302 -9.04 -5.21 -10.21
N ALA A 303 -10.12 -5.36 -10.99
CA ALA A 303 -11.12 -6.42 -10.77
C ALA A 303 -10.53 -7.80 -11.09
N ALA A 304 -9.85 -7.94 -12.23
CA ALA A 304 -9.16 -9.17 -12.61
C ALA A 304 -8.14 -9.61 -11.54
N SER A 305 -7.38 -8.65 -10.99
CA SER A 305 -6.41 -8.94 -9.92
C SER A 305 -7.08 -9.50 -8.67
N ALA A 306 -8.22 -8.96 -8.26
CA ALA A 306 -8.92 -9.45 -7.07
C ALA A 306 -9.42 -10.89 -7.25
N VAL A 307 -9.95 -11.23 -8.44
CA VAL A 307 -10.34 -12.60 -8.78
C VAL A 307 -9.13 -13.53 -8.79
N ALA A 308 -8.03 -13.13 -9.44
CA ALA A 308 -6.81 -13.90 -9.53
C ALA A 308 -6.19 -14.17 -8.15
N PHE A 309 -6.09 -13.14 -7.31
CA PHE A 309 -5.50 -13.28 -5.97
C PHE A 309 -6.35 -14.15 -5.05
N TRP A 310 -7.69 -14.03 -5.14
CA TRP A 310 -8.58 -14.91 -4.38
C TRP A 310 -8.46 -16.37 -4.82
N GLN A 311 -8.49 -16.63 -6.12
CA GLN A 311 -8.47 -17.98 -6.66
C GLN A 311 -7.11 -18.66 -6.47
N LEU A 312 -6.01 -17.94 -6.74
CA LEU A 312 -4.66 -18.49 -6.77
C LEU A 312 -3.87 -18.32 -5.46
N ARG A 313 -4.52 -17.86 -4.37
CA ARG A 313 -3.84 -17.72 -3.07
C ARG A 313 -3.25 -19.04 -2.57
N ALA A 314 -2.17 -18.98 -1.82
CA ALA A 314 -1.64 -20.16 -1.14
C ALA A 314 -2.67 -20.66 -0.10
N ARG A 315 -2.91 -21.95 -0.10
CA ARG A 315 -3.77 -22.65 0.86
C ARG A 315 -2.95 -23.40 1.88
#